data_bae50cac8c1d52afee4674e589f72ec2
#
_entry.id   bae50cac8c1d52afee4674e589f72ec2
#
_cell.length_a   1.000
_cell.length_b   1.000
_cell.length_c   1.000
_cell.angle_alpha   90.00
_cell.angle_beta   90.00
_cell.angle_gamma   90.00
#
_symmetry.space_group_name_H-M   'P 1'
#
loop_
_entity.id
_entity.type
_entity.pdbx_description
1 polymer ?
#
loop_
_entity_poly.entity_id
_entity_poly.type
_entity_poly.pdbx_seq_one_letter_code
_entity_poly.pdbx_strand_id
1 'polypeptide(L)'
;KINYGFDLNRASDKAYLVNDFENYSSYLESKIYANKVDKTDYLSLEGYSFQGFRAIDKKNKAPLVFPRVKVQKVIAVDDDETTLFQLKNNSIAYNEDYERQLARNALELTLSKKIITSNGHLFNFALANRSDLYWYSSNNFQSNTEKEKIWTRNIPEFHAKWRYPLVRNIFGTTTAKIEPIIAAFIGKNYNKDFEKFALIDVSKYELSEYNLFSSNKFSGIDHHDYGKRFSYGINGSLLFEQYYLDLFLGQLI
;
A
#
# COMPACT_ATOMS: atom_id res chain seq x y z
N LYS A 1 14.55 -17.40 6.20
CA LYS A 1 15.82 -16.69 6.51
C LYS A 1 15.47 -15.30 7.04
N ILE A 2 16.16 -14.84 8.08
CA ILE A 2 16.04 -13.46 8.60
C ILE A 2 17.17 -12.64 7.97
N ASN A 3 16.85 -11.48 7.46
CA ASN A 3 17.78 -10.46 6.99
C ASN A 3 17.68 -9.25 7.93
N TYR A 4 18.79 -8.79 8.47
CA TYR A 4 18.85 -7.63 9.37
C TYR A 4 20.07 -6.78 9.05
N GLY A 5 20.00 -5.51 9.38
CA GLY A 5 21.09 -4.58 9.14
C GLY A 5 20.79 -3.19 9.65
N PHE A 6 21.76 -2.32 9.46
CA PHE A 6 21.62 -0.89 9.73
C PHE A 6 22.43 -0.08 8.71
N ASP A 7 21.93 1.09 8.39
CA ASP A 7 22.60 2.11 7.59
C ASP A 7 22.61 3.40 8.41
N LEU A 8 23.78 3.88 8.78
CA LEU A 8 23.93 5.11 9.54
C LEU A 8 24.52 6.20 8.66
N ASN A 9 23.74 7.22 8.42
CA ASN A 9 24.10 8.35 7.57
C ASN A 9 23.98 9.65 8.38
N ARG A 10 25.11 10.26 8.69
CA ARG A 10 25.18 11.56 9.36
C ARG A 10 26.31 12.39 8.80
N ALA A 11 26.10 13.70 8.71
CA ALA A 11 27.11 14.65 8.30
C ALA A 11 27.16 15.81 9.29
N SER A 12 28.30 16.50 9.37
CA SER A 12 28.48 17.70 10.16
C SER A 12 27.56 18.83 9.69
N ASP A 13 27.51 19.02 8.38
CA ASP A 13 26.73 20.05 7.72
C ASP A 13 26.50 19.71 6.23
N LYS A 14 25.72 20.55 5.55
CA LYS A 14 25.40 20.38 4.13
C LYS A 14 26.61 20.66 3.21
N ALA A 15 27.49 21.59 3.57
CA ALA A 15 28.64 21.93 2.74
C ALA A 15 29.60 20.75 2.61
N TYR A 16 29.82 20.01 3.68
CA TYR A 16 30.57 18.75 3.68
C TYR A 16 30.00 17.72 2.70
N LEU A 17 28.68 17.53 2.68
CA LEU A 17 28.05 16.59 1.76
C LEU A 17 28.19 16.98 0.29
N VAL A 18 28.07 18.28 -0.01
CA VAL A 18 28.18 18.79 -1.37
C VAL A 18 29.62 18.76 -1.86
N ASN A 19 30.56 19.23 -1.02
CA ASN A 19 31.97 19.43 -1.45
C ASN A 19 32.73 18.11 -1.53
N ASP A 20 32.50 17.18 -0.61
CA ASP A 20 33.28 15.94 -0.51
C ASP A 20 32.60 14.73 -1.14
N PHE A 21 31.26 14.75 -1.27
CA PHE A 21 30.47 13.62 -1.77
C PHE A 21 29.54 13.95 -2.96
N GLU A 22 29.54 15.19 -3.44
CA GLU A 22 28.62 15.66 -4.51
C GLU A 22 27.15 15.33 -4.21
N ASN A 23 26.79 15.24 -2.93
CA ASN A 23 25.46 14.88 -2.47
C ASN A 23 24.62 16.12 -2.17
N TYR A 24 23.63 16.40 -3.02
CA TYR A 24 22.73 17.57 -2.93
C TYR A 24 21.43 17.28 -2.17
N SER A 25 21.31 16.14 -1.51
CA SER A 25 20.12 15.78 -0.76
C SER A 25 19.76 16.81 0.31
N SER A 26 18.47 17.04 0.50
CA SER A 26 17.96 17.96 1.53
C SER A 26 17.91 17.32 2.92
N TYR A 27 18.11 16.01 3.01
CA TYR A 27 18.15 15.24 4.25
C TYR A 27 19.01 13.99 4.08
N LEU A 28 19.47 13.43 5.21
CA LEU A 28 20.03 12.08 5.31
C LEU A 28 19.10 11.20 6.14
N GLU A 29 18.94 9.96 5.71
CA GLU A 29 18.18 8.92 6.39
C GLU A 29 19.15 7.91 7.00
N SER A 30 18.94 7.60 8.29
CA SER A 30 19.55 6.45 8.96
C SER A 30 18.46 5.41 9.22
N LYS A 31 18.77 4.14 8.99
CA LYS A 31 17.83 3.03 9.07
C LYS A 31 18.39 1.86 9.87
N ILE A 32 17.52 1.23 10.66
CA ILE A 32 17.74 -0.10 11.24
C ILE A 32 16.59 -1.01 10.79
N TYR A 33 16.89 -2.26 10.46
CA TYR A 33 15.85 -3.17 9.99
C TYR A 33 16.11 -4.63 10.32
N ALA A 34 15.01 -5.39 10.45
CA ALA A 34 15.00 -6.85 10.51
C ALA A 34 13.79 -7.36 9.71
N ASN A 35 14.04 -8.18 8.70
CA ASN A 35 13.00 -8.69 7.80
C ASN A 35 13.05 -10.21 7.73
N LYS A 36 11.89 -10.85 7.71
CA LYS A 36 11.73 -12.28 7.44
C LYS A 36 10.75 -12.46 6.28
N VAL A 37 11.18 -13.21 5.27
CA VAL A 37 10.32 -13.64 4.16
C VAL A 37 10.29 -15.16 4.16
N ASP A 38 9.11 -15.76 4.10
CA ASP A 38 8.89 -17.18 4.02
C ASP A 38 7.70 -17.47 3.10
N LYS A 39 7.97 -17.91 1.86
CA LYS A 39 6.97 -18.09 0.80
C LYS A 39 6.13 -16.84 0.60
N THR A 40 4.90 -16.86 1.08
CA THR A 40 3.93 -15.75 1.00
C THR A 40 3.89 -14.89 2.26
N ASP A 41 4.58 -15.31 3.33
CA ASP A 41 4.60 -14.62 4.61
C ASP A 41 5.72 -13.59 4.67
N TYR A 42 5.42 -12.44 5.20
CA TYR A 42 6.36 -11.34 5.37
C TYR A 42 6.24 -10.72 6.75
N LEU A 43 7.37 -10.52 7.41
CA LEU A 43 7.49 -9.76 8.65
C LEU A 43 8.62 -8.76 8.50
N SER A 44 8.38 -7.50 8.83
CA SER A 44 9.39 -6.45 8.86
C SER A 44 9.27 -5.63 10.14
N LEU A 45 10.41 -5.37 10.75
CA LEU A 45 10.59 -4.39 11.83
C LEU A 45 11.63 -3.38 11.35
N GLU A 46 11.28 -2.11 11.33
CA GLU A 46 12.11 -1.04 10.81
C GLU A 46 12.10 0.16 11.76
N GLY A 47 13.20 0.90 11.77
CA GLY A 47 13.30 2.19 12.42
C GLY A 47 14.06 3.17 11.54
N TYR A 48 13.68 4.45 11.57
CA TYR A 48 14.28 5.51 10.75
C TYR A 48 14.54 6.75 11.59
N SER A 49 15.69 7.36 11.37
CA SER A 49 16.04 8.67 11.91
C SER A 49 16.51 9.56 10.77
N PHE A 50 16.11 10.80 10.77
CA PHE A 50 16.41 11.74 9.71
C PHE A 50 17.27 12.90 10.21
N GLN A 51 18.14 13.43 9.37
CA GLN A 51 18.88 14.65 9.59
C GLN A 51 18.58 15.59 8.43
N GLY A 52 17.89 16.69 8.69
CA GLY A 52 17.55 17.71 7.69
C GLY A 52 18.65 18.76 7.54
N PHE A 53 18.78 19.34 6.33
CA PHE A 53 19.77 20.36 5.98
C PHE A 53 19.15 21.64 5.40
N ARG A 54 17.82 21.76 5.42
CA ARG A 54 17.16 23.01 4.99
C ARG A 54 17.22 24.03 6.13
N ALA A 55 17.17 25.30 5.79
CA ALA A 55 17.17 26.39 6.79
C ALA A 55 15.99 26.27 7.79
N ILE A 56 14.88 25.64 7.38
CA ILE A 56 13.72 25.38 8.22
C ILE A 56 13.92 24.19 9.15
N ASP A 57 14.85 23.29 8.86
CA ASP A 57 15.10 22.08 9.64
C ASP A 57 15.88 22.46 10.91
N LYS A 58 15.22 22.43 12.06
CA LYS A 58 15.86 22.74 13.34
C LYS A 58 16.71 21.56 13.79
N LYS A 59 17.93 21.82 14.31
CA LYS A 59 18.93 20.81 14.70
C LYS A 59 18.41 19.69 15.61
N ASN A 60 17.35 19.93 16.41
CA ASN A 60 16.84 18.99 17.41
C ASN A 60 15.42 18.48 17.09
N LYS A 61 14.92 18.71 15.88
CA LYS A 61 13.54 18.38 15.49
C LYS A 61 13.49 17.42 14.29
N ALA A 62 14.48 16.55 14.19
CA ALA A 62 14.46 15.53 13.14
C ALA A 62 13.40 14.45 13.45
N PRO A 63 12.56 14.07 12.48
CA PRO A 63 11.59 13.01 12.67
C PRO A 63 12.26 11.69 13.08
N LEU A 64 11.60 10.97 13.99
CA LEU A 64 11.94 9.60 14.36
C LEU A 64 10.76 8.70 14.07
N VAL A 65 10.98 7.65 13.30
CA VAL A 65 9.98 6.61 13.02
C VAL A 65 10.44 5.32 13.71
N PHE A 66 9.76 4.93 14.78
CA PHE A 66 10.05 3.67 15.47
C PHE A 66 8.95 3.32 16.48
N PRO A 67 8.44 2.07 16.46
CA PRO A 67 8.69 1.04 15.45
C PRO A 67 7.84 1.25 14.18
N ARG A 68 8.32 0.74 13.05
CA ARG A 68 7.51 0.47 11.88
C ARG A 68 7.45 -1.04 11.68
N VAL A 69 6.27 -1.63 11.83
CA VAL A 69 6.06 -3.07 11.73
C VAL A 69 5.13 -3.36 10.56
N LYS A 70 5.54 -4.28 9.71
CA LYS A 70 4.69 -4.82 8.65
C LYS A 70 4.60 -6.33 8.78
N VAL A 71 3.39 -6.85 8.76
CA VAL A 71 3.11 -8.29 8.78
C VAL A 71 2.21 -8.60 7.60
N GLN A 72 2.54 -9.63 6.88
CA GLN A 72 1.64 -10.27 5.93
C GLN A 72 1.69 -11.76 6.15
N LYS A 73 0.53 -12.40 6.24
CA LYS A 73 0.39 -13.84 6.32
C LYS A 73 -0.72 -14.29 5.38
N VAL A 74 -0.44 -15.36 4.62
CA VAL A 74 -1.41 -15.98 3.72
C VAL A 74 -1.56 -17.44 4.11
N ILE A 75 -2.80 -17.88 4.32
CA ILE A 75 -3.16 -19.24 4.73
C ILE A 75 -4.12 -19.79 3.69
N ALA A 76 -3.81 -20.91 3.09
CA ALA A 76 -4.76 -21.69 2.29
C ALA A 76 -5.77 -22.34 3.24
N VAL A 77 -7.06 -22.17 2.93
CA VAL A 77 -8.17 -22.70 3.73
C VAL A 77 -8.60 -24.08 3.21
N ASP A 78 -8.41 -24.31 1.91
CA ASP A 78 -8.68 -25.56 1.22
C ASP A 78 -7.40 -26.15 0.59
N ASP A 79 -7.42 -27.46 0.34
CA ASP A 79 -6.26 -28.21 -0.21
C ASP A 79 -5.89 -27.74 -1.63
N ASP A 80 -6.87 -27.26 -2.40
CA ASP A 80 -6.66 -26.75 -3.77
C ASP A 80 -6.13 -25.31 -3.79
N GLU A 81 -5.90 -24.69 -2.63
CA GLU A 81 -5.42 -23.30 -2.50
C GLU A 81 -6.30 -22.28 -3.24
N THR A 82 -7.57 -22.62 -3.47
CA THR A 82 -8.52 -21.73 -4.14
C THR A 82 -9.20 -20.77 -3.17
N THR A 83 -9.23 -21.09 -1.87
CA THR A 83 -9.69 -20.24 -0.78
C THR A 83 -8.52 -19.82 0.08
N LEU A 84 -8.29 -18.51 0.13
CA LEU A 84 -7.15 -17.94 0.86
C LEU A 84 -7.67 -17.00 1.96
N PHE A 85 -7.10 -17.15 3.15
CA PHE A 85 -7.21 -16.15 4.21
C PHE A 85 -5.91 -15.35 4.28
N GLN A 86 -6.01 -14.04 4.16
CA GLN A 86 -4.87 -13.12 4.23
C GLN A 86 -5.04 -12.17 5.41
N LEU A 87 -3.97 -12.04 6.19
CA LEU A 87 -3.80 -11.03 7.23
C LEU A 87 -2.69 -10.08 6.80
N LYS A 88 -2.96 -8.78 6.81
CA LYS A 88 -1.96 -7.72 6.68
C LYS A 88 -2.07 -6.80 7.88
N ASN A 89 -0.93 -6.44 8.46
CA ASN A 89 -0.83 -5.42 9.48
C ASN A 89 0.26 -4.43 9.11
N ASN A 90 0.00 -3.15 9.31
CA ASN A 90 0.97 -2.08 9.18
C ASN A 90 0.85 -1.15 10.40
N SER A 91 1.83 -1.22 11.26
CA SER A 91 1.93 -0.38 12.46
C SER A 91 3.11 0.58 12.31
N ILE A 92 2.91 1.82 12.69
CA ILE A 92 3.95 2.84 12.68
C ILE A 92 3.77 3.75 13.89
N ALA A 93 4.85 4.07 14.57
CA ALA A 93 4.92 5.17 15.51
C ALA A 93 5.91 6.21 14.98
N TYR A 94 5.47 7.44 14.98
CA TYR A 94 6.16 8.56 14.38
C TYR A 94 6.21 9.72 15.38
N ASN A 95 7.39 10.26 15.59
CA ASN A 95 7.62 11.45 16.38
C ASN A 95 8.18 12.53 15.43
N GLU A 96 7.36 13.54 15.11
CA GLU A 96 7.76 14.60 14.18
C GLU A 96 8.71 15.61 14.82
N ASP A 97 8.37 16.00 16.02
CA ASP A 97 9.17 16.80 16.90
C ASP A 97 8.73 16.46 18.33
N TYR A 98 9.47 16.75 19.34
CA TYR A 98 9.10 16.42 20.73
C TYR A 98 7.70 16.90 21.16
N GLU A 99 7.03 17.66 20.30
CA GLU A 99 5.70 18.23 20.55
C GLU A 99 4.57 17.42 19.88
N ARG A 100 4.86 16.64 18.82
CA ARG A 100 3.84 15.90 18.04
C ARG A 100 4.24 14.45 17.86
N GLN A 101 3.38 13.58 18.37
CA GLN A 101 3.54 12.13 18.25
C GLN A 101 2.30 11.55 17.58
N LEU A 102 2.51 10.57 16.73
CA LEU A 102 1.45 9.84 16.07
C LEU A 102 1.79 8.35 16.05
N ALA A 103 0.80 7.52 16.38
CA ALA A 103 0.87 6.09 16.17
C ALA A 103 -0.33 5.63 15.33
N ARG A 104 -0.10 4.73 14.40
CA ARG A 104 -1.13 4.11 13.58
C ARG A 104 -0.94 2.59 13.59
N ASN A 105 -2.05 1.88 13.75
CA ASN A 105 -2.16 0.47 13.46
C ASN A 105 -3.24 0.25 12.41
N ALA A 106 -2.90 -0.38 11.30
CA ALA A 106 -3.84 -0.75 10.24
C ALA A 106 -3.81 -2.27 10.06
N LEU A 107 -4.92 -2.93 10.41
CA LEU A 107 -5.12 -4.36 10.26
C LEU A 107 -6.13 -4.63 9.14
N GLU A 108 -5.74 -5.41 8.15
CA GLU A 108 -6.60 -5.88 7.06
C GLU A 108 -6.70 -7.40 7.09
N LEU A 109 -7.92 -7.91 7.11
CA LEU A 109 -8.25 -9.33 7.02
C LEU A 109 -9.04 -9.54 5.73
N THR A 110 -8.62 -10.50 4.91
CA THR A 110 -9.28 -10.80 3.64
C THR A 110 -9.47 -12.30 3.51
N LEU A 111 -10.71 -12.72 3.26
CA LEU A 111 -11.06 -14.08 2.84
C LEU A 111 -11.41 -14.02 1.35
N SER A 112 -10.69 -14.75 0.52
CA SER A 112 -10.92 -14.77 -0.93
C SER A 112 -11.13 -16.17 -1.46
N LYS A 113 -12.01 -16.31 -2.48
CA LYS A 113 -12.28 -17.56 -3.21
C LYS A 113 -12.11 -17.33 -4.69
N LYS A 114 -11.26 -18.14 -5.32
CA LYS A 114 -11.09 -18.21 -6.77
C LYS A 114 -11.85 -19.40 -7.32
N ILE A 115 -12.64 -19.18 -8.37
CA ILE A 115 -13.41 -20.20 -9.09
C ILE A 115 -13.01 -20.15 -10.56
N ILE A 116 -12.65 -21.29 -11.11
CA ILE A 116 -12.37 -21.48 -12.53
C ILE A 116 -13.41 -22.45 -13.07
N THR A 117 -14.21 -22.01 -14.02
CA THR A 117 -15.20 -22.87 -14.66
C THR A 117 -14.58 -23.70 -15.77
N SER A 118 -15.22 -24.81 -16.15
CA SER A 118 -14.79 -25.64 -17.28
C SER A 118 -14.72 -24.88 -18.61
N ASN A 119 -15.53 -23.81 -18.75
CA ASN A 119 -15.56 -22.96 -19.94
C ASN A 119 -14.53 -21.82 -19.88
N GLY A 120 -13.63 -21.79 -18.89
CA GLY A 120 -12.54 -20.83 -18.79
C GLY A 120 -12.89 -19.48 -18.14
N HIS A 121 -14.09 -19.30 -17.57
CA HIS A 121 -14.38 -18.12 -16.78
C HIS A 121 -13.65 -18.15 -15.44
N LEU A 122 -13.07 -17.03 -15.08
CA LEU A 122 -12.35 -16.82 -13.81
C LEU A 122 -13.15 -15.87 -12.93
N PHE A 123 -13.60 -16.35 -11.78
CA PHE A 123 -14.25 -15.53 -10.77
C PHE A 123 -13.34 -15.43 -9.54
N ASN A 124 -13.25 -14.25 -8.97
CA ASN A 124 -12.61 -14.02 -7.68
C ASN A 124 -13.58 -13.22 -6.80
N PHE A 125 -13.95 -13.79 -5.68
CA PHE A 125 -14.76 -13.15 -4.65
C PHE A 125 -13.90 -12.93 -3.42
N ALA A 126 -14.05 -11.80 -2.74
CA ALA A 126 -13.36 -11.55 -1.49
C ALA A 126 -14.25 -10.78 -0.52
N LEU A 127 -14.14 -11.15 0.75
CA LEU A 127 -14.62 -10.39 1.89
C LEU A 127 -13.41 -9.83 2.59
N ALA A 128 -13.32 -8.53 2.64
CA ALA A 128 -12.24 -7.82 3.31
C ALA A 128 -12.79 -6.98 4.46
N ASN A 129 -12.04 -6.88 5.52
CA ASN A 129 -12.29 -5.93 6.59
C ASN A 129 -10.98 -5.28 6.99
N ARG A 130 -10.95 -3.97 6.91
CA ARG A 130 -9.83 -3.16 7.37
C ARG A 130 -10.23 -2.38 8.61
N SER A 131 -9.40 -2.49 9.66
CA SER A 131 -9.56 -1.79 10.93
C SER A 131 -8.33 -0.95 11.19
N ASP A 132 -8.51 0.35 11.31
CA ASP A 132 -7.43 1.30 11.60
C ASP A 132 -7.65 1.94 12.97
N LEU A 133 -6.56 2.05 13.71
CA LEU A 133 -6.47 2.78 14.97
C LEU A 133 -5.38 3.84 14.84
N TYR A 134 -5.73 5.09 15.10
CA TYR A 134 -4.82 6.22 15.16
C TYR A 134 -4.79 6.79 16.56
N TRP A 135 -3.61 7.04 17.06
CA TRP A 135 -3.37 7.81 18.27
C TRP A 135 -2.51 9.03 17.91
N TYR A 136 -2.92 10.18 18.39
CA TYR A 136 -2.23 11.44 18.18
C TYR A 136 -2.08 12.16 19.51
N SER A 137 -0.90 12.70 19.77
CA SER A 137 -0.63 13.55 20.93
C SER A 137 0.11 14.81 20.47
N SER A 138 -0.28 15.95 21.03
CA SER A 138 0.39 17.23 20.80
C SER A 138 0.60 17.96 22.13
N ASN A 139 1.84 18.35 22.38
CA ASN A 139 2.23 19.11 23.57
C ASN A 139 2.28 20.63 23.33
N ASN A 140 1.68 21.13 22.25
CA ASN A 140 1.73 22.55 21.93
C ASN A 140 0.89 23.38 22.93
N PHE A 141 1.55 24.04 23.87
CA PHE A 141 0.96 24.81 24.97
C PHE A 141 0.24 26.09 24.53
N GLN A 142 0.32 26.50 23.27
CA GLN A 142 -0.24 27.75 22.79
C GLN A 142 -1.69 27.66 22.27
N SER A 143 -2.21 26.47 22.04
CA SER A 143 -3.61 26.31 21.67
C SER A 143 -4.35 25.44 22.68
N ASN A 144 -5.50 25.89 23.13
CA ASN A 144 -6.44 25.16 24.01
C ASN A 144 -7.07 23.92 23.33
N THR A 145 -6.39 23.31 22.34
CA THR A 145 -6.85 22.13 21.62
C THR A 145 -6.39 20.84 22.32
N GLU A 146 -7.25 19.84 22.26
CA GLU A 146 -7.10 18.52 22.87
C GLU A 146 -5.68 17.97 22.73
N LYS A 147 -5.05 17.65 23.86
CA LYS A 147 -3.66 17.15 23.95
C LYS A 147 -3.48 15.76 23.35
N GLU A 148 -4.54 14.95 23.38
CA GLU A 148 -4.54 13.58 22.87
C GLU A 148 -5.84 13.27 22.15
N LYS A 149 -5.75 12.52 21.07
CA LYS A 149 -6.91 12.11 20.28
C LYS A 149 -6.72 10.70 19.75
N ILE A 150 -7.77 9.88 19.89
CA ILE A 150 -7.84 8.53 19.35
C ILE A 150 -8.93 8.47 18.30
N TRP A 151 -8.61 7.88 17.16
CA TRP A 151 -9.59 7.64 16.10
C TRP A 151 -9.54 6.19 15.66
N THR A 152 -10.69 5.67 15.35
CA THR A 152 -10.85 4.32 14.81
C THR A 152 -11.63 4.37 13.50
N ARG A 153 -11.25 3.49 12.60
CA ARG A 153 -11.95 3.30 11.33
C ARG A 153 -12.12 1.81 11.07
N ASN A 154 -13.29 1.41 10.58
CA ASN A 154 -13.56 0.03 10.18
C ASN A 154 -14.21 0.04 8.80
N ILE A 155 -13.58 -0.62 7.82
CA ILE A 155 -13.95 -0.62 6.42
C ILE A 155 -14.23 -2.08 5.99
N PRO A 156 -15.46 -2.59 6.18
CA PRO A 156 -15.88 -3.83 5.57
C PRO A 156 -16.13 -3.63 4.08
N GLU A 157 -15.64 -4.53 3.26
CA GLU A 157 -15.78 -4.47 1.81
C GLU A 157 -15.96 -5.87 1.20
N PHE A 158 -16.85 -5.98 0.22
CA PHE A 158 -17.01 -7.15 -0.63
C PHE A 158 -16.47 -6.83 -2.02
N HIS A 159 -15.69 -7.76 -2.58
CA HIS A 159 -15.13 -7.66 -3.91
C HIS A 159 -15.64 -8.83 -4.76
N ALA A 160 -15.99 -8.54 -6.00
CA ALA A 160 -16.28 -9.55 -7.03
C ALA A 160 -15.56 -9.15 -8.32
N LYS A 161 -14.75 -10.04 -8.86
CA LYS A 161 -14.01 -9.83 -10.11
C LYS A 161 -14.24 -11.02 -11.03
N TRP A 162 -14.60 -10.73 -12.26
CA TRP A 162 -14.73 -11.69 -13.34
C TRP A 162 -13.74 -11.38 -14.46
N ARG A 163 -13.16 -12.44 -15.04
CA ARG A 163 -12.24 -12.36 -16.16
C ARG A 163 -12.53 -13.54 -17.10
N TYR A 164 -12.35 -13.31 -18.40
CA TYR A 164 -12.49 -14.37 -19.40
C TYR A 164 -11.36 -14.29 -20.42
N PRO A 165 -10.21 -14.94 -20.20
CA PRO A 165 -9.10 -14.93 -21.13
C PRO A 165 -9.39 -15.84 -22.33
N LEU A 166 -9.51 -15.22 -23.50
CA LEU A 166 -9.61 -15.89 -24.81
C LEU A 166 -8.23 -15.84 -25.46
N VAL A 167 -7.69 -17.00 -25.82
CA VAL A 167 -6.37 -17.12 -26.45
C VAL A 167 -6.50 -17.88 -27.75
N ARG A 168 -5.88 -17.36 -28.82
CA ARG A 168 -5.85 -18.01 -30.13
C ARG A 168 -4.52 -17.76 -30.82
N ASN A 169 -3.99 -18.80 -31.47
CA ASN A 169 -2.87 -18.65 -32.37
C ASN A 169 -3.39 -18.13 -33.73
N ILE A 170 -2.78 -17.04 -34.18
CA ILE A 170 -3.07 -16.40 -35.48
C ILE A 170 -1.75 -16.31 -36.27
N PHE A 171 -1.82 -16.45 -37.58
CA PHE A 171 -0.65 -16.31 -38.47
C PHE A 171 0.60 -17.11 -38.02
N GLY A 172 0.42 -18.42 -37.78
CA GLY A 172 1.53 -19.32 -37.44
C GLY A 172 2.07 -19.17 -36.01
N THR A 173 3.03 -18.29 -35.79
CA THR A 173 3.73 -18.13 -34.51
C THR A 173 3.15 -17.04 -33.61
N THR A 174 2.23 -16.23 -34.10
CA THR A 174 1.65 -15.12 -33.31
C THR A 174 0.47 -15.61 -32.48
N THR A 175 0.54 -15.36 -31.16
CA THR A 175 -0.54 -15.63 -30.22
C THR A 175 -1.30 -14.34 -29.90
N ALA A 176 -2.62 -14.34 -30.12
CA ALA A 176 -3.52 -13.27 -29.70
C ALA A 176 -4.25 -13.67 -28.41
N LYS A 177 -4.32 -12.75 -27.47
CA LYS A 177 -5.12 -12.86 -26.25
C LYS A 177 -6.08 -11.68 -26.17
N ILE A 178 -7.35 -11.94 -25.83
CA ILE A 178 -8.34 -10.92 -25.50
C ILE A 178 -8.95 -11.31 -24.16
N GLU A 179 -8.97 -10.40 -23.21
CA GLU A 179 -9.43 -10.67 -21.85
C GLU A 179 -10.37 -9.54 -21.36
N PRO A 180 -11.70 -9.72 -21.48
CA PRO A 180 -12.66 -8.85 -20.81
C PRO A 180 -12.58 -9.05 -19.28
N ILE A 181 -12.69 -7.94 -18.55
CA ILE A 181 -12.57 -7.87 -17.08
C ILE A 181 -13.71 -7.02 -16.55
N ILE A 182 -14.36 -7.50 -15.50
CA ILE A 182 -15.36 -6.76 -14.73
C ILE A 182 -15.02 -6.90 -13.26
N ALA A 183 -15.11 -5.80 -12.51
CA ALA A 183 -14.95 -5.82 -11.06
C ALA A 183 -16.00 -4.92 -10.39
N ALA A 184 -16.53 -5.39 -9.28
CA ALA A 184 -17.43 -4.67 -8.40
C ALA A 184 -16.87 -4.67 -6.99
N PHE A 185 -16.93 -3.51 -6.34
CA PHE A 185 -16.51 -3.31 -4.95
C PHE A 185 -17.67 -2.68 -4.21
N ILE A 186 -18.04 -3.26 -3.08
CA ILE A 186 -19.17 -2.81 -2.26
C ILE A 186 -18.67 -2.66 -0.84
N GLY A 187 -18.49 -1.43 -0.40
CA GLY A 187 -18.05 -1.09 0.94
C GLY A 187 -18.93 -0.03 1.58
N LYS A 188 -18.69 0.24 2.85
CA LYS A 188 -19.39 1.27 3.59
C LYS A 188 -18.88 2.65 3.15
N ASN A 189 -19.80 3.59 2.95
CA ASN A 189 -19.44 4.99 2.79
C ASN A 189 -18.99 5.58 4.13
N TYR A 190 -17.84 6.24 4.13
CA TYR A 190 -17.38 7.01 5.27
C TYR A 190 -17.59 8.50 5.03
N ASN A 191 -17.97 9.20 6.10
CA ASN A 191 -18.09 10.64 6.07
C ASN A 191 -16.71 11.28 5.89
N LYS A 192 -16.64 12.42 5.19
CA LYS A 192 -15.41 13.17 4.86
C LYS A 192 -14.59 13.65 6.08
N ASP A 193 -15.07 13.41 7.30
CA ASP A 193 -14.35 13.78 8.53
C ASP A 193 -12.97 13.11 8.66
N PHE A 194 -12.73 12.04 7.88
CA PHE A 194 -11.43 11.37 7.80
C PHE A 194 -10.35 12.18 7.05
N GLU A 195 -10.69 13.20 6.29
CA GLU A 195 -9.72 14.10 5.66
C GLU A 195 -8.96 14.97 6.68
N LYS A 196 -9.41 14.98 7.94
CA LYS A 196 -8.79 15.74 9.05
C LYS A 196 -7.65 14.97 9.75
N PHE A 197 -7.41 13.71 9.37
CA PHE A 197 -6.32 12.93 9.97
C PHE A 197 -4.96 13.36 9.42
N ALA A 198 -3.96 13.28 10.26
CA ALA A 198 -2.59 13.41 9.82
C ALA A 198 -2.27 12.32 8.80
N LEU A 199 -2.12 12.72 7.54
CA LEU A 199 -1.79 11.82 6.44
C LEU A 199 -0.27 11.64 6.41
N ILE A 200 0.23 10.47 6.81
CA ILE A 200 1.66 10.19 6.86
C ILE A 200 2.17 9.71 5.50
N ASP A 201 1.36 8.90 4.79
CA ASP A 201 1.81 8.16 3.62
C ASP A 201 0.77 8.14 2.48
N VAL A 202 0.31 9.31 2.09
CA VAL A 202 -0.68 9.42 1.01
C VAL A 202 -0.03 9.88 -0.28
N SER A 203 -0.15 9.06 -1.32
CA SER A 203 -0.05 9.54 -2.68
C SER A 203 -1.25 9.06 -3.49
N LYS A 204 -1.78 9.94 -4.32
CA LYS A 204 -2.76 9.56 -5.33
C LYS A 204 -2.02 8.99 -6.53
N TYR A 205 -2.46 7.82 -6.99
CA TYR A 205 -2.10 7.36 -8.32
C TYR A 205 -3.15 7.77 -9.33
N GLU A 206 -2.72 8.13 -10.51
CA GLU A 206 -3.62 8.21 -11.66
C GLU A 206 -4.20 6.83 -11.96
N LEU A 207 -5.42 6.81 -12.50
CA LEU A 207 -6.04 5.56 -12.95
C LEU A 207 -5.21 4.96 -14.09
N SER A 208 -4.88 3.69 -13.95
CA SER A 208 -4.13 2.89 -14.91
C SER A 208 -4.67 1.47 -14.95
N GLU A 209 -4.18 0.67 -15.89
CA GLU A 209 -4.49 -0.76 -15.96
C GLU A 209 -4.17 -1.52 -14.66
N TYR A 210 -3.16 -1.07 -13.89
CA TYR A 210 -2.69 -1.72 -12.66
C TYR A 210 -3.63 -1.49 -11.49
N ASN A 211 -4.31 -0.35 -11.40
CA ASN A 211 -5.13 0.00 -10.24
C ASN A 211 -6.63 0.10 -10.51
N LEU A 212 -7.06 0.09 -11.78
CA LEU A 212 -8.47 0.19 -12.16
C LEU A 212 -9.34 -0.92 -11.54
N PHE A 213 -8.79 -2.12 -11.39
CA PHE A 213 -9.45 -3.30 -10.82
C PHE A 213 -8.97 -3.63 -9.41
N SER A 214 -8.36 -2.68 -8.71
CA SER A 214 -7.92 -2.81 -7.32
C SER A 214 -8.99 -2.37 -6.34
N SER A 215 -9.00 -2.97 -5.15
CA SER A 215 -9.87 -2.56 -4.04
C SER A 215 -9.52 -1.16 -3.55
N ASN A 216 -8.26 -0.76 -3.65
CA ASN A 216 -7.79 0.56 -3.29
C ASN A 216 -6.91 1.14 -4.41
N LYS A 217 -7.21 2.35 -4.87
CA LYS A 217 -6.45 3.09 -5.88
C LYS A 217 -5.33 3.93 -5.28
N PHE A 218 -5.38 4.19 -3.99
CA PHE A 218 -4.37 4.99 -3.31
C PHE A 218 -3.17 4.13 -2.96
N SER A 219 -1.98 4.71 -3.05
CA SER A 219 -0.80 4.14 -2.40
C SER A 219 -0.79 4.53 -0.92
N GLY A 220 -0.06 3.78 -0.14
CA GLY A 220 -0.02 4.01 1.30
C GLY A 220 -1.21 3.42 2.04
N ILE A 221 -1.32 3.78 3.30
CA ILE A 221 -2.25 3.18 4.25
C ILE A 221 -3.36 4.15 4.66
N ASP A 222 -3.09 5.47 4.69
CA ASP A 222 -4.01 6.44 5.29
C ASP A 222 -5.27 6.66 4.46
N HIS A 223 -5.14 6.66 3.14
CA HIS A 223 -6.29 6.66 2.25
C HIS A 223 -6.71 5.25 1.84
N HIS A 224 -8.00 5.05 1.80
CA HIS A 224 -8.64 3.85 1.26
C HIS A 224 -9.88 4.25 0.47
N ASP A 225 -10.08 3.61 -0.66
CA ASP A 225 -11.33 3.75 -1.41
C ASP A 225 -12.49 3.13 -0.62
N TYR A 226 -13.66 3.74 -0.71
CA TYR A 226 -14.87 3.26 -0.04
C TYR A 226 -16.11 3.51 -0.89
N GLY A 227 -17.23 2.94 -0.44
CA GLY A 227 -18.48 3.03 -1.16
C GLY A 227 -18.66 1.93 -2.20
N LYS A 228 -19.51 2.21 -3.17
CA LYS A 228 -19.78 1.30 -4.28
C LYS A 228 -18.99 1.76 -5.49
N ARG A 229 -18.30 0.82 -6.14
CA ARG A 229 -17.50 1.08 -7.34
C ARG A 229 -17.68 -0.07 -8.32
N PHE A 230 -17.71 0.26 -9.58
CA PHE A 230 -17.80 -0.72 -10.66
C PHE A 230 -16.75 -0.38 -11.72
N SER A 231 -15.97 -1.35 -12.14
CA SER A 231 -14.95 -1.20 -13.16
C SER A 231 -15.14 -2.25 -14.24
N TYR A 232 -14.96 -1.87 -15.48
CA TYR A 232 -14.93 -2.82 -16.60
C TYR A 232 -13.83 -2.43 -17.57
N GLY A 233 -13.37 -3.41 -18.33
CA GLY A 233 -12.33 -3.18 -19.32
C GLY A 233 -12.04 -4.42 -20.14
N ILE A 234 -11.16 -4.22 -21.10
CA ILE A 234 -10.66 -5.28 -21.96
C ILE A 234 -9.14 -5.13 -22.10
N ASN A 235 -8.44 -6.23 -21.95
CA ASN A 235 -7.01 -6.32 -22.23
C ASN A 235 -6.81 -7.12 -23.51
N GLY A 236 -6.09 -6.58 -24.48
CA GLY A 236 -5.70 -7.24 -25.72
C GLY A 236 -4.18 -7.35 -25.78
N SER A 237 -3.66 -8.55 -26.09
CA SER A 237 -2.23 -8.77 -26.26
C SER A 237 -1.96 -9.53 -27.55
N LEU A 238 -0.92 -9.11 -28.27
CA LEU A 238 -0.35 -9.83 -29.40
C LEU A 238 1.09 -10.19 -29.06
N LEU A 239 1.37 -11.48 -29.01
CA LEU A 239 2.70 -12.01 -28.74
C LEU A 239 3.30 -12.53 -30.06
N PHE A 240 4.37 -11.89 -30.49
CA PHE A 240 5.21 -12.26 -31.62
C PHE A 240 6.48 -12.96 -31.12
N GLU A 241 7.28 -13.50 -32.00
CA GLU A 241 8.53 -14.20 -31.60
C GLU A 241 9.53 -13.30 -30.87
N GLN A 242 9.63 -12.02 -31.22
CA GLN A 242 10.66 -11.12 -30.70
C GLN A 242 10.09 -9.91 -29.94
N TYR A 243 8.79 -9.65 -30.03
CA TYR A 243 8.16 -8.50 -29.37
C TYR A 243 6.71 -8.82 -29.03
N TYR A 244 6.14 -8.01 -28.16
CA TYR A 244 4.72 -8.08 -27.80
C TYR A 244 4.09 -6.70 -27.87
N LEU A 245 2.79 -6.68 -28.11
CA LEU A 245 1.96 -5.48 -28.08
C LEU A 245 0.82 -5.72 -27.12
N ASP A 246 0.67 -4.82 -26.14
CA ASP A 246 -0.46 -4.80 -25.20
C ASP A 246 -1.29 -3.55 -25.40
N LEU A 247 -2.61 -3.71 -25.39
CA LEU A 247 -3.59 -2.65 -25.43
C LEU A 247 -4.58 -2.86 -24.29
N PHE A 248 -4.79 -1.83 -23.49
CA PHE A 248 -5.77 -1.83 -22.42
C PHE A 248 -6.78 -0.69 -22.61
N LEU A 249 -8.08 -1.02 -22.50
CA LEU A 249 -9.17 -0.07 -22.45
C LEU A 249 -10.04 -0.38 -21.24
N GLY A 250 -10.34 0.64 -20.41
CA GLY A 250 -11.16 0.42 -19.23
C GLY A 250 -11.73 1.69 -18.64
N GLN A 251 -12.75 1.53 -17.79
CA GLN A 251 -13.45 2.62 -17.13
C GLN A 251 -13.87 2.23 -15.72
N LEU A 252 -13.87 3.21 -14.81
CA LEU A 252 -14.39 3.16 -13.46
C LEU A 252 -15.66 4.03 -13.38
N ILE A 253 -16.71 3.50 -12.73
CA ILE A 253 -17.98 4.17 -12.44
C ILE A 253 -18.22 4.21 -10.93
#